data_0a5f8ccea7a36362ff277b3b511d089d
#
_entry.id   0a5f8ccea7a36362ff277b3b511d089d
#
_cell.length_a   1.000
_cell.length_b   1.000
_cell.length_c   1.000
_cell.angle_alpha   90.00
_cell.angle_beta   90.00
_cell.angle_gamma   90.00
#
_symmetry.space_group_name_H-M   'P 1'
#
loop_
_entity.id
_entity.type
_entity.pdbx_description
1 polymer ?
#
loop_
_entity_poly.entity_id
_entity_poly.type
_entity_poly.pdbx_seq_one_letter_code
_entity_poly.pdbx_strand_id
1 'polypeptide(L)'
;YSKTGIQTMSVNLLLDDATDPVIWRGPVIAGTVKQFWQDVIWTDVDYMFVDMPPGTGDVALTVFQSIPVDGIVIVTSPQELVSMIVAKAVKMAQMMNVPIIGIIENMSYVECPDCGKHIEVFGKSHLAEVAAVYKLPILGQIPMTPAIAAASDAGDVESLDVDWFDKAIEAIVDATKE
;
A
#
# COMPACT_ATOMS: atom_id res chain seq x y z
N TYR A 1 9.26 14.33 9.21
CA TYR A 1 10.21 13.22 9.17
C TYR A 1 9.86 12.19 10.23
N SER A 2 9.95 10.91 9.87
CA SER A 2 9.86 9.81 10.82
C SER A 2 11.12 9.74 11.71
N LYS A 3 11.15 8.80 12.67
CA LYS A 3 12.31 8.60 13.57
C LYS A 3 13.56 8.17 12.81
N THR A 4 13.41 7.44 11.71
CA THR A 4 14.53 6.98 10.85
C THR A 4 14.90 7.94 9.72
N GLY A 5 14.18 9.07 9.61
CA GLY A 5 14.45 10.12 8.63
C GLY A 5 13.62 10.03 7.35
N ILE A 6 12.59 9.17 7.30
CA ILE A 6 11.69 9.11 6.15
C ILE A 6 10.86 10.40 6.10
N GLN A 7 10.85 11.06 4.94
CA GLN A 7 9.99 12.21 4.70
C GLN A 7 8.54 11.73 4.50
N THR A 8 7.62 12.32 5.24
CA THR A 8 6.18 11.98 5.13
C THR A 8 5.35 13.20 4.85
N MET A 9 4.35 13.07 3.99
CA MET A 9 3.37 14.09 3.72
C MET A 9 1.96 13.52 3.74
N SER A 10 1.07 14.18 4.46
CA SER A 10 -0.34 13.80 4.57
C SER A 10 -1.21 15.03 4.70
N VAL A 11 -2.45 14.95 4.24
CA VAL A 11 -3.46 15.99 4.45
C VAL A 11 -3.62 16.33 5.94
N ASN A 12 -3.51 15.35 6.81
CA ASN A 12 -3.60 15.55 8.26
C ASN A 12 -2.54 16.51 8.81
N LEU A 13 -1.41 16.65 8.14
CA LEU A 13 -0.36 17.61 8.53
C LEU A 13 -0.69 19.07 8.16
N LEU A 14 -1.75 19.27 7.39
CA LEU A 14 -2.23 20.59 6.96
C LEU A 14 -3.45 21.06 7.75
N LEU A 15 -3.96 20.24 8.67
CA LEU A 15 -5.11 20.59 9.51
C LEU A 15 -4.65 21.36 10.74
N ASP A 16 -5.45 22.34 11.14
CA ASP A 16 -5.20 23.12 12.38
C ASP A 16 -5.39 22.25 13.63
N ASP A 17 -6.36 21.32 13.58
CA ASP A 17 -6.61 20.32 14.62
C ASP A 17 -6.59 18.91 13.98
N ALA A 18 -5.87 17.96 14.60
CA ALA A 18 -5.77 16.57 14.11
C ALA A 18 -7.13 15.84 14.12
N THR A 19 -8.12 16.35 14.83
CA THR A 19 -9.49 15.81 14.88
C THR A 19 -10.41 16.42 13.83
N ASP A 20 -9.96 17.42 13.10
CA ASP A 20 -10.78 18.06 12.07
C ASP A 20 -11.04 17.10 10.89
N PRO A 21 -12.30 16.96 10.46
CA PRO A 21 -12.61 16.11 9.32
C PRO A 21 -12.19 16.75 8.01
N VAL A 22 -11.53 15.99 7.14
CA VAL A 22 -11.24 16.41 5.77
C VAL A 22 -12.50 16.27 4.92
N ILE A 23 -13.26 17.37 4.77
CA ILE A 23 -14.48 17.41 3.97
C ILE A 23 -14.19 18.02 2.60
N TRP A 24 -13.32 17.37 1.83
CA TRP A 24 -12.94 17.87 0.51
C TRP A 24 -13.63 17.07 -0.59
N ARG A 25 -14.04 17.76 -1.65
CA ARG A 25 -14.61 17.13 -2.84
C ARG A 25 -13.49 16.64 -3.77
N GLY A 26 -13.78 15.66 -4.60
CA GLY A 26 -12.83 15.00 -5.50
C GLY A 26 -11.84 15.95 -6.21
N PRO A 27 -12.30 17.06 -6.86
CA PRO A 27 -11.39 17.98 -7.54
C PRO A 27 -10.37 18.67 -6.61
N VAL A 28 -10.76 18.97 -5.36
CA VAL A 28 -9.85 19.55 -4.36
C VAL A 28 -8.80 18.55 -3.94
N ILE A 29 -9.22 17.30 -3.66
CA ILE A 29 -8.30 16.23 -3.30
C ILE A 29 -7.31 15.97 -4.45
N ALA A 30 -7.79 15.91 -5.69
CA ALA A 30 -6.94 15.74 -6.86
C ALA A 30 -5.93 16.88 -7.02
N GLY A 31 -6.34 18.13 -6.75
CA GLY A 31 -5.45 19.28 -6.71
C GLY A 31 -4.36 19.15 -5.64
N THR A 32 -4.74 18.70 -4.44
CA THR A 32 -3.82 18.50 -3.32
C THR A 32 -2.78 17.41 -3.61
N VAL A 33 -3.18 16.32 -4.27
CA VAL A 33 -2.23 15.27 -4.70
C VAL A 33 -1.15 15.85 -5.62
N LYS A 34 -1.54 16.72 -6.57
CA LYS A 34 -0.56 17.41 -7.44
C LYS A 34 0.35 18.32 -6.65
N GLN A 35 -0.19 19.06 -5.67
CA GLN A 35 0.61 19.92 -4.80
C GLN A 35 1.59 19.13 -3.96
N PHE A 36 1.21 17.96 -3.46
CA PHE A 36 2.14 17.08 -2.72
C PHE A 36 3.33 16.64 -3.58
N TRP A 37 3.11 16.45 -4.87
CA TRP A 37 4.19 16.13 -5.80
C TRP A 37 5.02 17.36 -6.19
N GLN A 38 4.39 18.50 -6.46
CA GLN A 38 5.03 19.65 -7.08
C GLN A 38 5.56 20.69 -6.09
N ASP A 39 4.86 20.90 -4.97
CA ASP A 39 5.11 22.03 -4.06
C ASP A 39 5.85 21.58 -2.78
N VAL A 40 5.82 20.30 -2.44
CA VAL A 40 6.61 19.77 -1.32
C VAL A 40 8.07 19.64 -1.74
N ILE A 41 8.97 20.17 -0.92
CA ILE A 41 10.41 20.02 -1.14
C ILE A 41 10.85 18.64 -0.67
N TRP A 42 10.97 17.73 -1.64
CA TRP A 42 11.54 16.42 -1.42
C TRP A 42 13.07 16.48 -1.59
N THR A 43 13.83 16.01 -0.61
CA THR A 43 15.29 16.05 -0.63
C THR A 43 15.88 14.68 -0.43
N ASP A 44 16.87 14.31 -1.25
CA ASP A 44 17.62 13.07 -1.16
C ASP A 44 16.72 11.81 -1.09
N VAL A 45 15.69 11.77 -1.96
CA VAL A 45 14.71 10.69 -2.00
C VAL A 45 15.08 9.70 -3.10
N ASP A 46 15.44 8.46 -2.73
CA ASP A 46 15.68 7.36 -3.66
C ASP A 46 14.36 6.69 -4.07
N TYR A 47 13.42 6.55 -3.13
CA TYR A 47 12.12 5.90 -3.33
C TYR A 47 10.99 6.74 -2.73
N MET A 48 9.91 6.88 -3.49
CA MET A 48 8.68 7.53 -3.01
C MET A 48 7.53 6.53 -3.03
N PHE A 49 6.91 6.32 -1.90
CA PHE A 49 5.71 5.49 -1.77
C PHE A 49 4.48 6.37 -1.65
N VAL A 50 3.48 6.11 -2.48
CA VAL A 50 2.18 6.80 -2.44
C VAL A 50 1.14 5.82 -1.92
N ASP A 51 0.67 6.04 -0.69
CA ASP A 51 -0.44 5.28 -0.11
C ASP A 51 -1.75 5.77 -0.70
N MET A 52 -2.43 4.88 -1.42
CA MET A 52 -3.60 5.19 -2.21
C MET A 52 -4.88 4.91 -1.43
N PRO A 53 -5.91 5.76 -1.53
CA PRO A 53 -7.21 5.42 -1.00
C PRO A 53 -7.79 4.20 -1.73
N PRO A 54 -8.70 3.44 -1.09
CA PRO A 54 -9.30 2.27 -1.71
C PRO A 54 -10.11 2.63 -2.95
N GLY A 55 -10.07 1.74 -3.94
CA GLY A 55 -10.84 1.85 -5.17
C GLY A 55 -10.12 2.53 -6.33
N THR A 56 -10.89 2.81 -7.38
CA THR A 56 -10.40 3.33 -8.67
C THR A 56 -10.94 4.73 -8.97
N GLY A 57 -11.10 5.56 -7.94
CA GLY A 57 -11.66 6.90 -8.04
C GLY A 57 -10.68 7.97 -8.53
N ASP A 58 -11.11 9.23 -8.43
CA ASP A 58 -10.41 10.40 -8.96
C ASP A 58 -8.99 10.56 -8.42
N VAL A 59 -8.74 10.17 -7.16
CA VAL A 59 -7.40 10.26 -6.56
C VAL A 59 -6.43 9.33 -7.26
N ALA A 60 -6.82 8.07 -7.47
CA ALA A 60 -6.00 7.08 -8.15
C ALA A 60 -5.70 7.52 -9.59
N LEU A 61 -6.71 7.99 -10.32
CA LEU A 61 -6.53 8.54 -11.66
C LEU A 61 -5.56 9.73 -11.67
N THR A 62 -5.68 10.62 -10.69
CA THR A 62 -4.81 11.81 -10.61
C THR A 62 -3.36 11.43 -10.34
N VAL A 63 -3.11 10.46 -9.45
CA VAL A 63 -1.76 9.96 -9.18
C VAL A 63 -1.15 9.42 -10.48
N PHE A 64 -1.83 8.49 -11.16
CA PHE A 64 -1.31 7.89 -12.39
C PHE A 64 -1.15 8.86 -13.56
N GLN A 65 -1.91 9.94 -13.60
CA GLN A 65 -1.83 10.95 -14.66
C GLN A 65 -0.83 12.07 -14.37
N SER A 66 -0.48 12.27 -13.11
CA SER A 66 0.29 13.45 -12.69
C SER A 66 1.65 13.14 -12.09
N ILE A 67 1.86 11.91 -11.63
CA ILE A 67 3.10 11.44 -11.03
C ILE A 67 3.70 10.36 -11.93
N PRO A 68 4.99 10.41 -12.23
CA PRO A 68 5.69 9.35 -12.99
C PRO A 68 5.85 8.12 -12.09
N VAL A 69 4.86 7.22 -12.11
CA VAL A 69 4.82 6.02 -11.28
C VAL A 69 5.55 4.88 -11.98
N ASP A 70 6.60 4.36 -11.37
CA ASP A 70 7.40 3.23 -11.90
C ASP A 70 6.66 1.90 -11.80
N GLY A 71 5.79 1.75 -10.79
CA GLY A 71 4.98 0.54 -10.63
C GLY A 71 4.03 0.61 -9.46
N ILE A 72 3.13 -0.36 -9.39
CA ILE A 72 2.18 -0.50 -8.28
C ILE A 72 2.31 -1.84 -7.59
N VAL A 73 2.12 -1.84 -6.27
CA VAL A 73 1.91 -3.03 -5.46
C VAL A 73 0.44 -3.07 -5.07
N ILE A 74 -0.24 -4.16 -5.39
CA ILE A 74 -1.65 -4.35 -5.03
C ILE A 74 -1.70 -4.96 -3.63
N VAL A 75 -2.34 -4.26 -2.70
CA VAL A 75 -2.56 -4.77 -1.34
C VAL A 75 -4.01 -5.24 -1.21
N THR A 76 -4.20 -6.43 -0.70
CA THR A 76 -5.49 -7.08 -0.54
C THR A 76 -5.62 -7.76 0.82
N SER A 77 -6.76 -8.38 1.10
CA SER A 77 -7.03 -9.18 2.30
C SER A 77 -7.74 -10.48 1.92
N PRO A 78 -7.76 -11.55 2.75
CA PRO A 78 -8.31 -12.87 2.36
C PRO A 78 -9.85 -12.94 2.37
N GLN A 79 -10.54 -11.92 1.85
CA GLN A 79 -12.01 -11.89 1.76
C GLN A 79 -12.51 -12.28 0.36
N GLU A 80 -13.73 -12.81 0.25
CA GLU A 80 -14.29 -13.33 -1.03
C GLU A 80 -14.31 -12.30 -2.19
N LEU A 81 -14.45 -11.02 -1.90
CA LEU A 81 -14.51 -9.95 -2.92
C LEU A 81 -13.13 -9.55 -3.48
N VAL A 82 -12.05 -10.13 -2.98
CA VAL A 82 -10.67 -9.81 -3.37
C VAL A 82 -10.45 -9.95 -4.88
N SER A 83 -10.95 -11.02 -5.49
CA SER A 83 -10.78 -11.24 -6.93
C SER A 83 -11.32 -10.08 -7.77
N MET A 84 -12.46 -9.51 -7.37
CA MET A 84 -13.05 -8.36 -8.07
C MET A 84 -12.26 -7.07 -7.84
N ILE A 85 -11.75 -6.86 -6.62
CA ILE A 85 -10.95 -5.67 -6.28
C ILE A 85 -9.63 -5.70 -7.05
N VAL A 86 -8.94 -6.84 -7.03
CA VAL A 86 -7.70 -7.05 -7.80
C VAL A 86 -7.95 -6.90 -9.30
N ALA A 87 -9.05 -7.46 -9.82
CA ALA A 87 -9.40 -7.30 -11.24
C ALA A 87 -9.56 -5.83 -11.66
N LYS A 88 -10.19 -5.01 -10.81
CA LYS A 88 -10.34 -3.57 -11.07
C LYS A 88 -9.00 -2.84 -11.04
N ALA A 89 -8.15 -3.15 -10.06
CA ALA A 89 -6.81 -2.57 -9.95
C ALA A 89 -5.93 -2.93 -11.15
N VAL A 90 -5.95 -4.20 -11.58
CA VAL A 90 -5.21 -4.68 -12.76
C VAL A 90 -5.69 -3.97 -14.03
N LYS A 91 -7.00 -3.89 -14.24
CA LYS A 91 -7.55 -3.19 -15.41
C LYS A 91 -7.17 -1.71 -15.43
N MET A 92 -7.22 -1.06 -14.28
CA MET A 92 -6.83 0.35 -14.18
C MET A 92 -5.34 0.55 -14.49
N ALA A 93 -4.46 -0.26 -13.91
CA ALA A 93 -3.03 -0.22 -14.19
C ALA A 93 -2.74 -0.42 -15.69
N GLN A 94 -3.42 -1.39 -16.32
CA GLN A 94 -3.31 -1.63 -17.76
C GLN A 94 -3.79 -0.42 -18.58
N MET A 95 -4.92 0.17 -18.24
CA MET A 95 -5.43 1.38 -18.93
C MET A 95 -4.49 2.57 -18.80
N MET A 96 -3.81 2.68 -17.68
CA MET A 96 -2.85 3.76 -17.40
C MET A 96 -1.43 3.42 -17.83
N ASN A 97 -1.21 2.22 -18.37
CA ASN A 97 0.11 1.70 -18.77
C ASN A 97 1.15 1.74 -17.65
N VAL A 98 0.72 1.42 -16.42
CA VAL A 98 1.59 1.36 -15.24
C VAL A 98 1.89 -0.11 -14.93
N PRO A 99 3.16 -0.50 -14.74
CA PRO A 99 3.53 -1.86 -14.37
C PRO A 99 2.95 -2.27 -13.01
N ILE A 100 2.60 -3.56 -12.88
CA ILE A 100 2.22 -4.14 -11.59
C ILE A 100 3.40 -4.98 -11.11
N ILE A 101 4.02 -4.55 -10.00
CA ILE A 101 5.17 -5.22 -9.40
C ILE A 101 4.73 -6.55 -8.76
N GLY A 102 3.58 -6.55 -8.09
CA GLY A 102 3.01 -7.76 -7.52
C GLY A 102 1.88 -7.50 -6.55
N ILE A 103 1.54 -8.52 -5.77
CA ILE A 103 0.42 -8.51 -4.84
C ILE A 103 0.85 -8.92 -3.43
N ILE A 104 0.36 -8.20 -2.42
CA ILE A 104 0.54 -8.49 -1.00
C ILE A 104 -0.83 -8.77 -0.39
N GLU A 105 -0.94 -9.81 0.43
CA GLU A 105 -2.13 -10.07 1.22
C GLU A 105 -1.90 -9.65 2.67
N ASN A 106 -2.61 -8.61 3.11
CA ASN A 106 -2.62 -8.18 4.50
C ASN A 106 -3.68 -8.94 5.28
N MET A 107 -3.48 -9.09 6.59
CA MET A 107 -4.37 -9.85 7.49
C MET A 107 -4.59 -11.30 7.04
N SER A 108 -3.53 -11.92 6.49
CA SER A 108 -3.61 -13.23 5.84
C SER A 108 -3.93 -14.35 6.81
N TYR A 109 -3.35 -14.30 8.00
CA TYR A 109 -3.52 -15.32 9.04
C TYR A 109 -3.21 -14.76 10.43
N VAL A 110 -3.54 -15.52 11.46
CA VAL A 110 -3.04 -15.35 12.83
C VAL A 110 -2.14 -16.53 13.14
N GLU A 111 -0.97 -16.28 13.68
CA GLU A 111 -0.10 -17.33 14.17
C GLU A 111 -0.46 -17.69 15.61
N CYS A 112 -0.68 -18.99 15.87
CA CYS A 112 -0.93 -19.47 17.21
C CYS A 112 0.33 -19.33 18.07
N PRO A 113 0.27 -18.63 19.21
CA PRO A 113 1.46 -18.40 20.05
C PRO A 113 2.02 -19.68 20.68
N ASP A 114 1.19 -20.73 20.82
CA ASP A 114 1.60 -21.96 21.48
C ASP A 114 2.27 -22.97 20.53
N CYS A 115 1.86 -23.01 19.26
CA CYS A 115 2.31 -24.05 18.33
C CYS A 115 2.71 -23.54 16.93
N GLY A 116 2.67 -22.25 16.68
CA GLY A 116 3.04 -21.66 15.39
C GLY A 116 2.09 -21.99 14.23
N LYS A 117 0.94 -22.64 14.50
CA LYS A 117 -0.02 -22.97 13.45
C LYS A 117 -0.71 -21.71 12.94
N HIS A 118 -0.77 -21.55 11.62
CA HIS A 118 -1.52 -20.48 10.99
C HIS A 118 -3.03 -20.75 11.07
N ILE A 119 -3.77 -19.76 11.50
CA ILE A 119 -5.23 -19.77 11.63
C ILE A 119 -5.78 -18.78 10.62
N GLU A 120 -6.50 -19.27 9.63
CA GLU A 120 -7.14 -18.48 8.58
C GLU A 120 -8.47 -17.91 9.09
N VAL A 121 -8.42 -16.73 9.74
CA VAL A 121 -9.59 -16.12 10.41
C VAL A 121 -10.71 -15.76 9.43
N PHE A 122 -10.35 -15.36 8.21
CA PHE A 122 -11.30 -14.98 7.15
C PHE A 122 -11.59 -16.14 6.17
N GLY A 123 -11.22 -17.38 6.53
CA GLY A 123 -11.31 -18.53 5.65
C GLY A 123 -10.08 -18.68 4.76
N LYS A 124 -10.15 -19.65 3.86
CA LYS A 124 -9.02 -19.98 2.99
C LYS A 124 -8.68 -18.81 2.06
N SER A 125 -7.40 -18.44 2.02
CA SER A 125 -6.91 -17.42 1.09
C SER A 125 -7.08 -17.87 -0.38
N HIS A 126 -7.57 -16.97 -1.21
CA HIS A 126 -7.65 -17.13 -2.66
C HIS A 126 -6.51 -16.41 -3.40
N LEU A 127 -5.51 -15.92 -2.67
CA LEU A 127 -4.41 -15.14 -3.22
C LEU A 127 -3.68 -15.86 -4.36
N ALA A 128 -3.35 -17.14 -4.16
CA ALA A 128 -2.62 -17.94 -5.17
C ALA A 128 -3.42 -18.09 -6.47
N GLU A 129 -4.74 -18.30 -6.36
CA GLU A 129 -5.63 -18.41 -7.52
C GLU A 129 -5.72 -17.09 -8.29
N VAL A 130 -5.89 -15.98 -7.58
CA VAL A 130 -5.95 -14.64 -8.16
C VAL A 130 -4.62 -14.26 -8.79
N ALA A 131 -3.51 -14.50 -8.09
CA ALA A 131 -2.17 -14.23 -8.60
C ALA A 131 -1.88 -15.02 -9.89
N ALA A 132 -2.28 -16.29 -9.95
CA ALA A 132 -2.13 -17.13 -11.14
C ALA A 132 -2.94 -16.60 -12.35
N VAL A 133 -4.20 -16.18 -12.12
CA VAL A 133 -5.06 -15.64 -13.19
C VAL A 133 -4.45 -14.41 -13.86
N TYR A 134 -3.88 -13.50 -13.06
CA TYR A 134 -3.30 -12.25 -13.55
C TYR A 134 -1.79 -12.33 -13.78
N LYS A 135 -1.17 -13.49 -13.52
CA LYS A 135 0.29 -13.70 -13.61
C LYS A 135 1.08 -12.71 -12.75
N LEU A 136 0.58 -12.42 -11.56
CA LEU A 136 1.23 -11.51 -10.63
C LEU A 136 2.08 -12.29 -9.63
N PRO A 137 3.29 -11.83 -9.31
CA PRO A 137 4.07 -12.39 -8.22
C PRO A 137 3.42 -12.09 -6.87
N ILE A 138 3.42 -13.08 -5.97
CA ILE A 138 3.04 -12.90 -4.56
C ILE A 138 4.27 -12.39 -3.83
N LEU A 139 4.19 -11.16 -3.33
CA LEU A 139 5.29 -10.46 -2.69
C LEU A 139 5.33 -10.67 -1.17
N GLY A 140 4.19 -11.00 -0.56
CA GLY A 140 4.13 -11.26 0.88
C GLY A 140 2.72 -11.58 1.36
N GLN A 141 2.68 -12.20 2.54
CA GLN A 141 1.46 -12.42 3.32
C GLN A 141 1.72 -11.94 4.74
N ILE A 142 1.00 -10.91 5.15
CA ILE A 142 1.20 -10.23 6.43
C ILE A 142 0.23 -10.79 7.46
N PRO A 143 0.69 -11.29 8.61
CA PRO A 143 -0.18 -11.80 9.65
C PRO A 143 -0.93 -10.69 10.38
N MET A 144 -2.04 -11.02 11.01
CA MET A 144 -2.63 -10.21 12.05
C MET A 144 -1.87 -10.46 13.35
N THR A 145 -1.20 -9.44 13.86
CA THR A 145 -0.47 -9.54 15.12
C THR A 145 -0.69 -8.27 15.97
N PRO A 146 -0.84 -8.42 17.30
CA PRO A 146 -0.92 -7.29 18.21
C PRO A 146 0.32 -6.38 18.15
N ALA A 147 1.48 -6.92 17.74
CA ALA A 147 2.71 -6.15 17.62
C ALA A 147 2.60 -5.02 16.58
N ILE A 148 1.96 -5.29 15.43
CA ILE A 148 1.73 -4.24 14.41
C ILE A 148 0.84 -3.14 14.98
N ALA A 149 -0.27 -3.51 15.65
CA ALA A 149 -1.20 -2.54 16.22
C ALA A 149 -0.49 -1.68 17.29
N ALA A 150 0.22 -2.31 18.21
CA ALA A 150 0.94 -1.60 19.27
C ALA A 150 2.04 -0.66 18.73
N ALA A 151 2.79 -1.10 17.70
CA ALA A 151 3.80 -0.28 17.06
C ALA A 151 3.18 0.90 16.29
N SER A 152 2.03 0.67 15.64
CA SER A 152 1.28 1.72 14.94
C SER A 152 0.75 2.78 15.91
N ASP A 153 0.14 2.36 17.02
CA ASP A 153 -0.38 3.26 18.07
C ASP A 153 0.74 4.07 18.74
N ALA A 154 1.91 3.47 18.89
CA ALA A 154 3.09 4.13 19.42
C ALA A 154 3.81 5.06 18.42
N GLY A 155 3.43 5.04 17.13
CA GLY A 155 4.17 5.71 16.05
C GLY A 155 5.59 5.17 15.90
N ASP A 156 5.77 3.85 16.03
CA ASP A 156 7.06 3.16 16.05
C ASP A 156 7.10 1.92 15.15
N VAL A 157 6.37 1.96 14.05
CA VAL A 157 6.28 0.86 13.07
C VAL A 157 7.64 0.48 12.52
N GLU A 158 8.54 1.46 12.39
CA GLU A 158 9.90 1.28 11.89
C GLU A 158 10.80 0.42 12.79
N SER A 159 10.41 0.19 14.06
CA SER A 159 11.14 -0.67 14.98
C SER A 159 10.79 -2.16 14.84
N LEU A 160 9.79 -2.50 14.02
CA LEU A 160 9.39 -3.88 13.79
C LEU A 160 10.45 -4.60 12.94
N ASP A 161 11.10 -5.60 13.54
CA ASP A 161 12.00 -6.51 12.85
C ASP A 161 11.18 -7.68 12.27
N VAL A 162 10.85 -7.58 10.97
CA VAL A 162 9.97 -8.54 10.29
C VAL A 162 10.48 -8.81 8.88
N ASP A 163 10.29 -10.01 8.40
CA ASP A 163 10.72 -10.50 7.07
C ASP A 163 9.58 -10.54 6.02
N TRP A 164 8.38 -10.14 6.41
CA TRP A 164 7.19 -10.24 5.54
C TRP A 164 7.29 -9.43 4.25
N PHE A 165 8.16 -8.43 4.22
CA PHE A 165 8.33 -7.50 3.11
C PHE A 165 9.59 -7.77 2.26
N ASP A 166 10.44 -8.75 2.62
CA ASP A 166 11.72 -8.97 1.94
C ASP A 166 11.54 -9.18 0.43
N LYS A 167 10.62 -10.05 0.04
CA LYS A 167 10.31 -10.26 -1.39
C LYS A 167 9.74 -9.02 -2.07
N ALA A 168 8.97 -8.22 -1.33
CA ALA A 168 8.42 -6.98 -1.88
C ALA A 168 9.52 -5.95 -2.10
N ILE A 169 10.45 -5.83 -1.15
CA ILE A 169 11.60 -4.94 -1.26
C ILE A 169 12.47 -5.34 -2.47
N GLU A 170 12.83 -6.61 -2.59
CA GLU A 170 13.60 -7.13 -3.73
C GLU A 170 12.90 -6.82 -5.07
N ALA A 171 11.60 -7.11 -5.17
CA ALA A 171 10.83 -6.89 -6.39
C ALA A 171 10.71 -5.39 -6.75
N ILE A 172 10.54 -4.51 -5.76
CA ILE A 172 10.48 -3.06 -5.96
C ILE A 172 11.84 -2.55 -6.45
N VAL A 173 12.92 -2.94 -5.77
CA VAL A 173 14.27 -2.55 -6.16
C VAL A 173 14.61 -3.03 -7.57
N ASP A 174 14.24 -4.27 -7.92
CA ASP A 174 14.49 -4.80 -9.28
C ASP A 174 13.64 -4.12 -10.36
N ALA A 175 12.40 -3.74 -10.04
CA ALA A 175 11.51 -3.07 -10.97
C ALA A 175 11.91 -1.60 -11.25
N THR A 176 12.70 -0.99 -10.35
CA THR A 176 13.12 0.42 -10.43
C THR A 176 14.61 0.60 -10.78
N LYS A 177 15.34 -0.51 -11.03
CA LYS A 177 16.69 -0.42 -11.60
C LYS A 177 16.60 0.01 -13.06
N GLU A 178 17.20 1.14 -13.38
CA GLU A 178 17.44 1.58 -14.77
C GLU A 178 18.43 0.66 -15.51
#